data_869a723a4b94b8afa3544806ad2347bc
#
_entry.id   869a723a4b94b8afa3544806ad2347bc
#
_cell.length_a   1.000
_cell.length_b   1.000
_cell.length_c   1.000
_cell.angle_alpha   90.00
_cell.angle_beta   90.00
_cell.angle_gamma   90.00
#
_symmetry.space_group_name_H-M   'P 1'
#
loop_
_entity.id
_entity.type
_entity.pdbx_description
1 polymer ?
#
loop_
_entity_poly.entity_id
_entity_poly.type
_entity_poly.pdbx_seq_one_letter_code
_entity_poly.pdbx_strand_id
1 'polypeptide(L)'
;MLSIRDLCRLGLMAALLEVSKQALASVPNIELVSFWIILFTLYMGWKTLYAVYVFVFIEGVLFGIHFWWVSYLYVWTILIIFTQICHSQKSILFWSMFSAMFGLSFGAFCSIPYAVTGILSGGLWNGVLAGFSWWVAGIPYDLLHCAGNFAIMLILYKPVQNIMNRLF
;
A
#
# COMPACT_ATOMS: atom_id res chain seq x y z
N MET A 1 -8.40 -19.48 14.06
CA MET A 1 -9.27 -19.82 12.91
C MET A 1 -10.00 -18.57 12.46
N LEU A 2 -10.25 -18.40 11.16
CA LEU A 2 -11.09 -17.32 10.63
C LEU A 2 -12.57 -17.74 10.81
N SER A 3 -13.40 -16.82 11.32
CA SER A 3 -14.85 -17.01 11.37
C SER A 3 -15.47 -16.70 9.99
N ILE A 4 -16.69 -17.16 9.73
CA ILE A 4 -17.45 -16.80 8.51
C ILE A 4 -17.58 -15.28 8.39
N ARG A 5 -17.80 -14.61 9.52
CA ARG A 5 -17.88 -13.14 9.57
C ARG A 5 -16.56 -12.48 9.17
N ASP A 6 -15.41 -13.03 9.58
CA ASP A 6 -14.10 -12.55 9.14
C ASP A 6 -13.92 -12.73 7.62
N LEU A 7 -14.32 -13.88 7.08
CA LEU A 7 -14.21 -14.15 5.63
C LEU A 7 -15.03 -13.14 4.80
N CYS A 8 -16.27 -12.85 5.21
CA CYS A 8 -17.09 -11.85 4.55
C CYS A 8 -16.46 -10.44 4.60
N ARG A 9 -15.92 -10.05 5.76
CA ARG A 9 -15.23 -8.77 5.92
C ARG A 9 -13.99 -8.66 5.05
N LEU A 10 -13.16 -9.71 5.05
CA LEU A 10 -11.92 -9.75 4.25
C LEU A 10 -12.21 -9.74 2.74
N GLY A 11 -13.26 -10.43 2.29
CA GLY A 11 -13.70 -10.37 0.90
C GLY A 11 -14.16 -8.96 0.49
N LEU A 12 -14.95 -8.30 1.34
CA LEU A 12 -15.35 -6.91 1.12
C LEU A 12 -14.15 -5.95 1.10
N MET A 13 -13.19 -6.14 2.00
CA MET A 13 -11.96 -5.34 2.04
C MET A 13 -11.16 -5.50 0.75
N ALA A 14 -10.96 -6.74 0.26
CA ALA A 14 -10.26 -6.98 -1.00
C ALA A 14 -10.98 -6.30 -2.19
N ALA A 15 -12.30 -6.38 -2.23
CA ALA A 15 -13.11 -5.71 -3.25
C ALA A 15 -12.97 -4.18 -3.18
N LEU A 16 -12.96 -3.59 -1.97
CA LEU A 16 -12.76 -2.15 -1.78
C LEU A 16 -11.37 -1.70 -2.24
N LEU A 17 -10.33 -2.48 -1.96
CA LEU A 17 -8.97 -2.20 -2.45
C LEU A 17 -8.94 -2.14 -3.98
N GLU A 18 -9.52 -3.14 -4.64
CA GLU A 18 -9.55 -3.23 -6.10
C GLU A 18 -10.39 -2.11 -6.72
N VAL A 19 -11.64 -1.96 -6.29
CA VAL A 19 -12.56 -0.95 -6.85
C VAL A 19 -12.01 0.46 -6.67
N SER A 20 -11.45 0.78 -5.49
CA SER A 20 -10.90 2.11 -5.24
C SER A 20 -9.65 2.40 -6.06
N LYS A 21 -8.81 1.40 -6.31
CA LYS A 21 -7.66 1.54 -7.21
C LYS A 21 -8.11 1.79 -8.64
N GLN A 22 -9.06 1.00 -9.14
CA GLN A 22 -9.57 1.17 -10.50
C GLN A 22 -10.30 2.51 -10.69
N ALA A 23 -11.06 2.96 -9.70
CA ALA A 23 -11.77 4.25 -9.75
C ALA A 23 -10.82 5.46 -9.90
N LEU A 24 -9.59 5.34 -9.39
CA LEU A 24 -8.57 6.41 -9.46
C LEU A 24 -7.46 6.12 -10.49
N ALA A 25 -7.59 5.08 -11.31
CA ALA A 25 -6.56 4.66 -12.26
C ALA A 25 -6.17 5.76 -13.29
N SER A 26 -7.06 6.72 -13.54
CA SER A 26 -6.78 7.87 -14.42
C SER A 26 -5.95 8.96 -13.76
N VAL A 27 -5.76 8.93 -12.45
CA VAL A 27 -5.01 9.94 -11.69
C VAL A 27 -3.70 9.35 -11.21
N PRO A 28 -2.56 9.76 -11.77
CA PRO A 28 -1.27 9.15 -11.44
C PRO A 28 -0.93 9.30 -9.95
N ASN A 29 -0.59 8.18 -9.32
CA ASN A 29 -0.11 8.11 -7.93
C ASN A 29 -1.01 8.77 -6.86
N ILE A 30 -2.29 8.98 -7.17
CA ILE A 30 -3.32 9.28 -6.17
C ILE A 30 -4.20 8.04 -6.04
N GLU A 31 -4.16 7.42 -4.86
CA GLU A 31 -4.79 6.12 -4.65
C GLU A 31 -5.33 5.99 -3.20
N LEU A 32 -6.31 5.12 -3.04
CA LEU A 32 -6.93 4.85 -1.74
C LEU A 32 -6.41 3.56 -1.08
N VAL A 33 -5.52 2.82 -1.76
CA VAL A 33 -5.07 1.50 -1.28
C VAL A 33 -4.32 1.62 0.05
N SER A 34 -3.36 2.56 0.15
CA SER A 34 -2.62 2.83 1.40
C SER A 34 -3.56 3.22 2.53
N PHE A 35 -4.55 4.08 2.26
CA PHE A 35 -5.57 4.50 3.21
C PHE A 35 -6.38 3.32 3.75
N TRP A 36 -6.90 2.47 2.85
CA TRP A 36 -7.68 1.29 3.23
C TRP A 36 -6.85 0.28 4.00
N ILE A 37 -5.61 -0.02 3.57
CA ILE A 37 -4.75 -0.98 4.25
C ILE A 37 -4.47 -0.52 5.68
N ILE A 38 -4.17 0.76 5.91
CA ILE A 38 -3.97 1.31 7.25
C ILE A 38 -5.24 1.11 8.10
N LEU A 39 -6.41 1.54 7.61
CA LEU A 39 -7.65 1.39 8.35
C LEU A 39 -7.99 -0.07 8.64
N PHE A 40 -7.94 -0.94 7.63
CA PHE A 40 -8.23 -2.36 7.81
C PHE A 40 -7.29 -3.00 8.82
N THR A 41 -6.03 -2.59 8.83
CA THR A 41 -5.04 -3.08 9.78
C THR A 41 -5.37 -2.64 11.22
N LEU A 42 -5.87 -1.43 11.41
CA LEU A 42 -6.28 -0.94 12.72
C LEU A 42 -7.49 -1.71 13.30
N TYR A 43 -8.36 -2.28 12.45
CA TYR A 43 -9.56 -3.03 12.87
C TYR A 43 -9.38 -4.56 12.86
N MET A 44 -8.69 -5.11 11.87
CA MET A 44 -8.53 -6.55 11.68
C MET A 44 -7.14 -7.07 12.02
N GLY A 45 -6.20 -6.17 12.33
CA GLY A 45 -4.83 -6.54 12.65
C GLY A 45 -4.16 -7.31 11.50
N TRP A 46 -3.41 -8.34 11.85
CA TRP A 46 -2.71 -9.20 10.89
C TRP A 46 -3.63 -9.93 9.89
N LYS A 47 -4.93 -10.04 10.19
CA LYS A 47 -5.88 -10.64 9.25
C LYS A 47 -6.01 -9.83 7.94
N THR A 48 -5.65 -8.55 7.95
CA THR A 48 -5.62 -7.69 6.75
C THR A 48 -4.72 -8.27 5.65
N LEU A 49 -3.69 -9.04 6.00
CA LEU A 49 -2.84 -9.72 5.02
C LEU A 49 -3.65 -10.59 4.05
N TYR A 50 -4.69 -11.28 4.52
CA TYR A 50 -5.53 -12.10 3.65
C TYR A 50 -6.22 -11.26 2.57
N ALA A 51 -6.81 -10.12 2.93
CA ALA A 51 -7.47 -9.22 1.97
C ALA A 51 -6.46 -8.62 0.98
N VAL A 52 -5.28 -8.23 1.48
CA VAL A 52 -4.22 -7.64 0.65
C VAL A 52 -3.67 -8.66 -0.35
N TYR A 53 -3.41 -9.90 0.05
CA TYR A 53 -2.91 -10.90 -0.88
C TYR A 53 -3.96 -11.37 -1.89
N VAL A 54 -5.26 -11.35 -1.54
CA VAL A 54 -6.34 -11.53 -2.52
C VAL A 54 -6.33 -10.39 -3.55
N PHE A 55 -6.22 -9.14 -3.09
CA PHE A 55 -6.07 -7.98 -3.97
C PHE A 55 -4.85 -8.10 -4.89
N VAL A 56 -3.66 -8.41 -4.34
CA VAL A 56 -2.43 -8.59 -5.14
C VAL A 56 -2.58 -9.72 -6.16
N PHE A 57 -3.26 -10.81 -5.80
CA PHE A 57 -3.54 -11.89 -6.73
C PHE A 57 -4.43 -11.43 -7.88
N ILE A 58 -5.53 -10.71 -7.59
CA ILE A 58 -6.43 -10.15 -8.60
C ILE A 58 -5.68 -9.22 -9.56
N GLU A 59 -4.84 -8.33 -9.02
CA GLU A 59 -3.98 -7.44 -9.81
C GLU A 59 -3.06 -8.21 -10.78
N GLY A 60 -2.45 -9.30 -10.32
CA GLY A 60 -1.62 -10.15 -11.17
C GLY A 60 -2.39 -10.84 -12.29
N VAL A 61 -3.64 -11.25 -12.02
CA VAL A 61 -4.52 -11.86 -13.03
C VAL A 61 -4.99 -10.83 -14.06
N LEU A 62 -5.36 -9.63 -13.61
CA LEU A 62 -5.92 -8.59 -14.49
C LEU A 62 -4.85 -7.88 -15.33
N PHE A 63 -3.69 -7.59 -14.76
CA PHE A 63 -2.67 -6.73 -15.37
C PHE A 63 -1.36 -7.44 -15.66
N GLY A 64 -1.23 -8.69 -15.27
CA GLY A 64 -0.03 -9.50 -15.50
C GLY A 64 1.04 -9.35 -14.42
N ILE A 65 2.02 -10.27 -14.48
CA ILE A 65 3.14 -10.35 -13.53
C ILE A 65 4.32 -9.56 -14.08
N HIS A 66 4.51 -8.35 -13.54
CA HIS A 66 5.60 -7.44 -13.88
C HIS A 66 6.37 -7.02 -12.62
N PHE A 67 7.42 -6.22 -12.73
CA PHE A 67 8.22 -5.76 -11.57
C PHE A 67 7.40 -5.01 -10.52
N TRP A 68 6.43 -4.20 -10.93
CA TRP A 68 5.53 -3.54 -9.99
C TRP A 68 4.69 -4.53 -9.17
N TRP A 69 4.25 -5.63 -9.80
CA TRP A 69 3.50 -6.68 -9.10
C TRP A 69 4.37 -7.42 -8.08
N VAL A 70 5.63 -7.70 -8.42
CA VAL A 70 6.61 -8.27 -7.47
C VAL A 70 6.77 -7.36 -6.26
N SER A 71 6.79 -6.04 -6.49
CA SER A 71 6.85 -5.07 -5.39
C SER A 71 5.62 -5.14 -4.48
N TYR A 72 4.43 -5.37 -5.02
CA TYR A 72 3.19 -5.49 -4.25
C TYR A 72 3.19 -6.66 -3.26
N LEU A 73 3.97 -7.71 -3.52
CA LEU A 73 4.10 -8.85 -2.61
C LEU A 73 4.68 -8.47 -1.24
N TYR A 74 5.47 -7.42 -1.15
CA TYR A 74 6.10 -7.01 0.11
C TYR A 74 5.75 -5.58 0.56
N VAL A 75 5.53 -4.65 -0.33
CA VAL A 75 5.31 -3.23 0.02
C VAL A 75 4.09 -3.07 0.94
N TRP A 76 2.99 -3.73 0.61
CA TRP A 76 1.77 -3.71 1.43
C TRP A 76 1.95 -4.43 2.76
N THR A 77 2.75 -5.49 2.78
CA THR A 77 3.11 -6.18 4.03
C THR A 77 3.94 -5.27 4.94
N ILE A 78 4.88 -4.50 4.39
CA ILE A 78 5.64 -3.49 5.12
C ILE A 78 4.70 -2.46 5.74
N LEU A 79 3.72 -1.95 4.98
CA LEU A 79 2.73 -1.00 5.48
C LEU A 79 1.93 -1.58 6.66
N ILE A 80 1.48 -2.84 6.56
CA ILE A 80 0.76 -3.53 7.63
C ILE A 80 1.63 -3.67 8.88
N ILE A 81 2.90 -4.08 8.73
CA ILE A 81 3.84 -4.21 9.85
C ILE A 81 3.99 -2.88 10.58
N PHE A 82 4.29 -1.80 9.87
CA PHE A 82 4.47 -0.48 10.48
C PHE A 82 3.17 0.05 11.10
N THR A 83 2.02 -0.19 10.47
CA THR A 83 0.71 0.16 11.04
C THR A 83 0.47 -0.60 12.35
N GLN A 84 0.83 -1.88 12.42
CA GLN A 84 0.72 -2.69 13.65
C GLN A 84 1.63 -2.17 14.76
N ILE A 85 2.86 -1.78 14.44
CA ILE A 85 3.77 -1.17 15.43
C ILE A 85 3.17 0.12 16.01
N CYS A 86 2.52 0.92 15.17
CA CYS A 86 1.95 2.21 15.53
C CYS A 86 0.47 2.15 15.95
N HIS A 87 -0.13 0.96 16.10
CA HIS A 87 -1.59 0.78 16.28
C HIS A 87 -2.20 1.53 17.47
N SER A 88 -1.41 1.85 18.49
CA SER A 88 -1.86 2.62 19.66
C SER A 88 -2.11 4.10 19.39
N GLN A 89 -1.65 4.62 18.25
CA GLN A 89 -1.80 6.02 17.87
C GLN A 89 -3.24 6.35 17.48
N LYS A 90 -3.75 7.47 18.01
CA LYS A 90 -5.14 7.92 17.76
C LYS A 90 -5.21 9.26 17.00
N SER A 91 -4.08 9.90 16.78
CA SER A 91 -4.01 11.22 16.12
C SER A 91 -4.21 11.07 14.61
N ILE A 92 -5.14 11.86 14.07
CA ILE A 92 -5.36 11.95 12.62
C ILE A 92 -4.10 12.46 11.92
N LEU A 93 -3.48 13.50 12.49
CA LEU A 93 -2.28 14.10 11.92
C LEU A 93 -1.14 13.08 11.87
N PHE A 94 -0.99 12.24 12.90
CA PHE A 94 -0.02 11.14 12.88
C PHE A 94 -0.26 10.21 11.69
N TRP A 95 -1.49 9.74 11.50
CA TRP A 95 -1.81 8.83 10.40
C TRP A 95 -1.69 9.49 9.03
N SER A 96 -1.99 10.79 8.93
CA SER A 96 -1.78 11.55 7.68
C SER A 96 -0.30 11.67 7.33
N MET A 97 0.55 12.00 8.30
CA MET A 97 2.00 12.05 8.10
C MET A 97 2.59 10.66 7.81
N PHE A 98 2.12 9.64 8.53
CA PHE A 98 2.54 8.26 8.33
C PHE A 98 2.22 7.77 6.92
N SER A 99 1.00 7.99 6.44
CA SER A 99 0.57 7.64 5.07
C SER A 99 1.35 8.43 4.02
N ALA A 100 1.60 9.70 4.26
CA ALA A 100 2.43 10.55 3.40
C ALA A 100 3.87 10.03 3.28
N MET A 101 4.50 9.71 4.41
CA MET A 101 5.87 9.16 4.43
C MET A 101 5.95 7.80 3.73
N PHE A 102 4.93 6.96 3.89
CA PHE A 102 4.85 5.72 3.14
C PHE A 102 4.76 5.98 1.63
N GLY A 103 3.90 6.91 1.19
CA GLY A 103 3.79 7.32 -0.22
C GLY A 103 5.12 7.85 -0.78
N LEU A 104 5.84 8.67 0.00
CA LEU A 104 7.16 9.18 -0.37
C LEU A 104 8.21 8.08 -0.50
N SER A 105 8.10 7.02 0.29
CA SER A 105 9.04 5.88 0.29
C SER A 105 8.67 4.80 -0.73
N PHE A 106 7.51 4.91 -1.38
CA PHE A 106 6.94 3.86 -2.22
C PHE A 106 7.85 3.51 -3.40
N GLY A 107 8.37 4.52 -4.10
CA GLY A 107 9.30 4.33 -5.21
C GLY A 107 10.61 3.68 -4.76
N ALA A 108 11.14 4.04 -3.59
CA ALA A 108 12.32 3.39 -3.04
C ALA A 108 12.07 1.89 -2.80
N PHE A 109 10.92 1.52 -2.24
CA PHE A 109 10.56 0.09 -2.13
C PHE A 109 10.43 -0.56 -3.51
N CYS A 110 9.76 0.08 -4.45
CA CYS A 110 9.58 -0.45 -5.82
C CYS A 110 10.86 -0.52 -6.64
N SER A 111 11.95 0.14 -6.24
CA SER A 111 13.26 0.04 -6.91
C SER A 111 14.00 -1.28 -6.64
N ILE A 112 13.62 -2.02 -5.59
CA ILE A 112 14.31 -3.25 -5.15
C ILE A 112 14.36 -4.32 -6.27
N PRO A 113 13.29 -4.65 -7.00
CA PRO A 113 13.37 -5.62 -8.09
C PRO A 113 14.34 -5.21 -9.20
N TYR A 114 14.45 -3.92 -9.49
CA TYR A 114 15.39 -3.38 -10.47
C TYR A 114 16.84 -3.51 -9.97
N ALA A 115 17.08 -3.22 -8.69
CA ALA A 115 18.39 -3.44 -8.08
C ALA A 115 18.80 -4.92 -8.12
N VAL A 116 17.89 -5.82 -7.76
CA VAL A 116 18.14 -7.27 -7.81
C VAL A 116 18.47 -7.73 -9.23
N THR A 117 17.70 -7.30 -10.22
CA THR A 117 17.95 -7.65 -11.63
C THR A 117 19.29 -7.11 -12.11
N GLY A 118 19.64 -5.88 -11.73
CA GLY A 118 20.96 -5.30 -12.04
C GLY A 118 22.11 -6.07 -11.42
N ILE A 119 21.96 -6.55 -10.17
CA ILE A 119 22.96 -7.40 -9.51
C ILE A 119 23.17 -8.71 -10.29
N LEU A 120 22.07 -9.35 -10.67
CA LEU A 120 22.12 -10.63 -11.39
C LEU A 120 22.72 -10.51 -12.80
N SER A 121 22.56 -9.36 -13.45
CA SER A 121 23.06 -9.13 -14.81
C SER A 121 24.49 -8.59 -14.87
N GLY A 122 24.97 -7.89 -13.86
CA GLY A 122 26.27 -7.20 -13.93
C GLY A 122 26.94 -6.87 -12.60
N GLY A 123 26.53 -7.57 -11.52
CA GLY A 123 27.15 -7.44 -10.21
C GLY A 123 26.62 -6.29 -9.37
N LEU A 124 27.13 -6.16 -8.16
CA LEU A 124 26.61 -5.25 -7.11
C LEU A 124 26.48 -3.80 -7.59
N TRP A 125 27.49 -3.29 -8.29
CA TRP A 125 27.50 -1.91 -8.75
C TRP A 125 26.37 -1.61 -9.76
N ASN A 126 26.16 -2.51 -10.71
CA ASN A 126 25.06 -2.38 -11.68
C ASN A 126 23.69 -2.43 -10.99
N GLY A 127 23.56 -3.24 -9.92
CA GLY A 127 22.34 -3.27 -9.12
C GLY A 127 22.07 -1.95 -8.38
N VAL A 128 23.09 -1.38 -7.74
CA VAL A 128 22.99 -0.08 -7.07
C VAL A 128 22.56 1.02 -8.06
N LEU A 129 23.24 1.07 -9.22
CA LEU A 129 22.91 2.05 -10.27
C LEU A 129 21.48 1.88 -10.80
N ALA A 130 21.08 0.64 -11.12
CA ALA A 130 19.74 0.37 -11.64
C ALA A 130 18.64 0.75 -10.63
N GLY A 131 18.74 0.31 -9.38
CA GLY A 131 17.78 0.65 -8.33
C GLY A 131 17.72 2.15 -8.04
N PHE A 132 18.88 2.79 -7.88
CA PHE A 132 18.97 4.22 -7.61
C PHE A 132 18.42 5.07 -8.77
N SER A 133 18.80 4.75 -10.01
CA SER A 133 18.32 5.48 -11.18
C SER A 133 16.79 5.37 -11.33
N TRP A 134 16.24 4.17 -11.09
CA TRP A 134 14.81 3.95 -11.14
C TRP A 134 14.08 4.77 -10.06
N TRP A 135 14.59 4.74 -8.82
CA TRP A 135 14.00 5.51 -7.72
C TRP A 135 14.06 7.02 -7.98
N VAL A 136 15.22 7.56 -8.40
CA VAL A 136 15.38 9.00 -8.67
C VAL A 136 14.43 9.46 -9.78
N ALA A 137 14.27 8.67 -10.84
CA ALA A 137 13.31 8.96 -11.90
C ALA A 137 11.85 8.96 -11.40
N GLY A 138 11.55 8.19 -10.33
CA GLY A 138 10.24 8.09 -9.71
C GLY A 138 9.91 9.20 -8.70
N ILE A 139 10.88 9.99 -8.21
CA ILE A 139 10.68 11.01 -7.15
C ILE A 139 9.49 11.96 -7.42
N PRO A 140 9.27 12.50 -8.62
CA PRO A 140 8.10 13.36 -8.88
C PRO A 140 6.77 12.64 -8.58
N TYR A 141 6.68 11.35 -8.88
CA TYR A 141 5.51 10.52 -8.61
C TYR A 141 5.37 10.18 -7.12
N ASP A 142 6.48 9.96 -6.42
CA ASP A 142 6.50 9.76 -4.97
C ASP A 142 6.02 11.00 -4.21
N LEU A 143 6.36 12.20 -4.71
CA LEU A 143 5.86 13.47 -4.14
C LEU A 143 4.35 13.62 -4.32
N LEU A 144 3.80 13.25 -5.48
CA LEU A 144 2.35 13.22 -5.71
C LEU A 144 1.66 12.20 -4.79
N HIS A 145 2.24 11.01 -4.65
CA HIS A 145 1.76 9.95 -3.76
C HIS A 145 1.79 10.41 -2.30
N CYS A 146 2.86 11.07 -1.87
CA CYS A 146 2.99 11.66 -0.55
C CYS A 146 1.86 12.68 -0.27
N ALA A 147 1.68 13.64 -1.16
CA ALA A 147 0.67 14.68 -1.01
C ALA A 147 -0.77 14.12 -1.05
N GLY A 148 -1.03 13.19 -1.99
CA GLY A 148 -2.32 12.51 -2.10
C GLY A 148 -2.66 11.70 -0.86
N ASN A 149 -1.74 10.89 -0.37
CA ASN A 149 -1.92 10.08 0.83
C ASN A 149 -2.13 10.94 2.07
N PHE A 150 -1.40 12.05 2.21
CA PHE A 150 -1.62 13.00 3.29
C PHE A 150 -3.04 13.57 3.28
N ALA A 151 -3.47 14.11 2.14
CA ALA A 151 -4.77 14.73 1.98
C ALA A 151 -5.93 13.74 2.18
N ILE A 152 -5.83 12.56 1.55
CA ILE A 152 -6.82 11.48 1.66
C ILE A 152 -6.98 11.07 3.12
N MET A 153 -5.87 10.79 3.81
CA MET A 153 -5.90 10.36 5.20
C MET A 153 -6.48 11.47 6.10
N LEU A 154 -6.08 12.72 5.89
CA LEU A 154 -6.56 13.85 6.68
C LEU A 154 -8.08 14.05 6.56
N ILE A 155 -8.60 13.90 5.34
CA ILE A 155 -10.02 14.16 5.05
C ILE A 155 -10.90 12.95 5.42
N LEU A 156 -10.47 11.74 5.03
CA LEU A 156 -11.33 10.56 5.07
C LEU A 156 -11.20 9.76 6.38
N TYR A 157 -10.13 9.94 7.16
CA TYR A 157 -9.89 9.11 8.35
C TYR A 157 -11.08 9.11 9.31
N LYS A 158 -11.53 10.30 9.76
CA LYS A 158 -12.63 10.38 10.73
C LYS A 158 -13.98 9.92 10.21
N PRO A 159 -14.45 10.36 9.04
CA PRO A 159 -15.71 9.86 8.47
C PRO A 159 -15.72 8.35 8.35
N VAL A 160 -14.65 7.76 7.78
CA VAL A 160 -14.58 6.32 7.55
C VAL A 160 -14.39 5.55 8.87
N GLN A 161 -13.58 6.07 9.80
CA GLN A 161 -13.43 5.50 11.15
C GLN A 161 -14.78 5.38 11.85
N ASN A 162 -15.65 6.40 11.77
CA ASN A 162 -16.98 6.37 12.37
C ASN A 162 -17.88 5.27 11.78
N ILE A 163 -17.73 5.01 10.47
CA ILE A 163 -18.44 3.90 9.80
C ILE A 163 -17.87 2.57 10.28
N MET A 164 -16.55 2.43 10.29
CA MET A 164 -15.85 1.20 10.70
C MET A 164 -16.20 0.82 12.14
N ASN A 165 -16.28 1.79 13.07
CA ASN A 165 -16.68 1.56 14.46
C ASN A 165 -18.10 0.98 14.63
N ARG A 166 -18.96 1.11 13.62
CA ARG A 166 -20.31 0.53 13.63
C ARG A 166 -20.35 -0.88 13.03
N LEU A 167 -19.33 -1.23 12.23
CA LEU A 167 -19.25 -2.51 11.51
C LEU A 167 -18.40 -3.56 12.24
N PHE A 168 -17.47 -3.12 13.09
CA PHE A 168 -16.52 -3.94 13.83
C PHE A 168 -16.73 -3.85 15.33
#